data_693151a5446256847d5e9ef0bdd58e69
#
_entry.id   693151a5446256847d5e9ef0bdd58e69
#
_cell.length_a   1.000
_cell.length_b   1.000
_cell.length_c   1.000
_cell.angle_alpha   90.00
_cell.angle_beta   90.00
_cell.angle_gamma   90.00
#
_symmetry.space_group_name_H-M   'P 1'
#
loop_
_entity.id
_entity.type
_entity.pdbx_description
1 polymer ?
#
loop_
_entity_poly.entity_id
_entity_poly.type
_entity_poly.pdbx_seq_one_letter_code
_entity_poly.pdbx_strand_id
1 'polypeptide(L)'
;MATVSVDIKQLLEAGAHFGHKTSRWHPKMAEYIHSKRNGSHIIDLTHTVSKMEEALDFIADTVASGKQVLLVGTKRQAQDVIRELAESVGQPYVTERWLGGMLTNWTTISSRVKRLKELEEKMASGELASKYSKLEVQRFQEEIDDMNTLYSGIKNMNGKPGAVFIVDITADANAVKEARKLGLPIVALVDTNADPTLVTYPIPCNDDAIKTIKLVADYLKQAIEAGKAKSAKATSDKGEEKEEKKEK
;
A
#
# COMPACT_ATOMS: atom_id res chain seq x y z
N MET A 1 19.39 -5.16 -13.50
CA MET A 1 18.97 -3.80 -13.92
C MET A 1 17.69 -3.50 -13.20
N ALA A 2 17.54 -2.29 -12.62
CA ALA A 2 16.31 -1.90 -11.94
C ALA A 2 15.09 -2.04 -12.89
N THR A 3 13.99 -2.56 -12.39
CA THR A 3 12.75 -2.76 -13.18
C THR A 3 12.16 -1.40 -13.58
N VAL A 4 12.34 -0.38 -12.73
CA VAL A 4 11.88 1.00 -12.93
C VAL A 4 13.03 1.93 -12.59
N SER A 5 13.39 2.85 -13.50
CA SER A 5 14.41 3.88 -13.25
C SER A 5 13.76 5.12 -12.64
N VAL A 6 14.35 5.64 -11.58
CA VAL A 6 13.82 6.79 -10.82
C VAL A 6 14.57 8.06 -11.22
N ASP A 7 13.85 9.11 -11.64
CA ASP A 7 14.43 10.38 -12.03
C ASP A 7 14.54 11.35 -10.83
N ILE A 8 15.78 11.67 -10.45
CA ILE A 8 16.09 12.59 -9.36
C ILE A 8 15.53 14.02 -9.60
N LYS A 9 15.40 14.46 -10.86
CA LYS A 9 14.85 15.78 -11.18
C LYS A 9 13.36 15.84 -10.86
N GLN A 10 12.62 14.79 -11.20
CA GLN A 10 11.19 14.68 -10.88
C GLN A 10 10.98 14.67 -9.37
N LEU A 11 11.81 13.95 -8.60
CA LEU A 11 11.77 13.96 -7.14
C LEU A 11 12.04 15.36 -6.57
N LEU A 12 13.00 16.09 -7.12
CA LEU A 12 13.30 17.45 -6.69
C LEU A 12 12.12 18.40 -6.95
N GLU A 13 11.53 18.34 -8.13
CA GLU A 13 10.36 19.15 -8.53
C GLU A 13 9.11 18.82 -7.73
N ALA A 14 8.93 17.56 -7.36
CA ALA A 14 7.85 17.11 -6.49
C ALA A 14 8.02 17.54 -5.02
N GLY A 15 9.24 17.97 -4.63
CA GLY A 15 9.54 18.38 -3.27
C GLY A 15 9.87 17.24 -2.32
N ALA A 16 10.33 16.11 -2.86
CA ALA A 16 10.67 14.90 -2.09
C ALA A 16 11.82 15.13 -1.09
N HIS A 17 12.65 16.14 -1.33
CA HIS A 17 13.80 16.48 -0.50
C HIS A 17 13.45 17.26 0.78
N PHE A 18 12.24 17.77 0.92
CA PHE A 18 11.84 18.51 2.13
C PHE A 18 11.49 17.54 3.24
N GLY A 19 12.20 17.61 4.36
CA GLY A 19 11.88 16.89 5.58
C GLY A 19 11.25 17.79 6.62
N HIS A 20 10.97 17.22 7.76
CA HIS A 20 10.35 17.88 8.91
C HIS A 20 11.31 18.88 9.60
N LYS A 21 10.74 19.66 10.54
CA LYS A 21 11.51 20.61 11.38
C LYS A 21 12.58 19.88 12.19
N THR A 22 13.74 20.54 12.36
CA THR A 22 14.88 20.00 13.12
C THR A 22 14.55 19.60 14.56
N SER A 23 13.49 20.16 15.15
CA SER A 23 13.03 19.80 16.49
C SER A 23 12.29 18.46 16.58
N ARG A 24 11.88 17.88 15.45
CA ARG A 24 11.08 16.65 15.39
C ARG A 24 11.79 15.48 14.70
N TRP A 25 13.07 15.63 14.37
CA TRP A 25 13.79 14.62 13.62
C TRP A 25 14.13 13.40 14.46
N HIS A 26 14.30 12.26 13.80
CA HIS A 26 14.74 11.02 14.43
C HIS A 26 16.25 10.81 14.20
N PRO A 27 17.08 10.51 15.23
CA PRO A 27 18.54 10.41 15.08
C PRO A 27 19.00 9.37 14.06
N LYS A 28 18.29 8.28 13.87
CA LYS A 28 18.61 7.24 12.88
C LYS A 28 18.42 7.69 11.42
N MET A 29 17.79 8.84 11.20
CA MET A 29 17.68 9.44 9.87
C MET A 29 18.91 10.26 9.49
N ALA A 30 19.91 10.37 10.35
CA ALA A 30 21.11 11.20 10.12
C ALA A 30 21.85 10.85 8.81
N GLU A 31 21.89 9.57 8.42
CA GLU A 31 22.52 9.11 7.18
C GLU A 31 21.80 9.56 5.91
N TYR A 32 20.50 9.88 5.99
CA TYR A 32 19.68 10.31 4.85
C TYR A 32 19.51 11.84 4.77
N ILE A 33 20.08 12.57 5.73
CA ILE A 33 19.95 14.03 5.78
C ILE A 33 21.18 14.67 5.14
N HIS A 34 20.96 15.38 4.02
CA HIS A 34 22.00 16.12 3.33
C HIS A 34 22.39 17.42 4.08
N SER A 35 21.41 18.20 4.55
CA SER A 35 21.66 19.51 5.16
C SER A 35 20.46 20.01 5.96
N LYS A 36 20.61 21.21 6.56
CA LYS A 36 19.54 21.92 7.27
C LYS A 36 19.32 23.27 6.61
N ARG A 37 18.09 23.62 6.29
CA ARG A 37 17.74 24.91 5.70
C ARG A 37 16.44 25.43 6.31
N ASN A 38 16.41 26.70 6.72
CA ASN A 38 15.24 27.37 7.28
C ASN A 38 14.56 26.60 8.42
N GLY A 39 15.35 25.91 9.28
CA GLY A 39 14.82 25.15 10.41
C GLY A 39 14.21 23.79 10.08
N SER A 40 14.32 23.35 8.82
CA SER A 40 13.91 22.01 8.36
C SER A 40 15.10 21.22 7.83
N HIS A 41 15.02 19.91 7.86
CA HIS A 41 15.99 19.01 7.25
C HIS A 41 15.75 18.90 5.75
N ILE A 42 16.85 18.72 5.00
CA ILE A 42 16.84 18.41 3.56
C ILE A 42 17.32 16.97 3.41
N ILE A 43 16.51 16.14 2.80
CA ILE A 43 16.80 14.72 2.53
C ILE A 43 17.73 14.63 1.30
N ASP A 44 18.69 13.70 1.34
CA ASP A 44 19.55 13.39 0.22
C ASP A 44 18.82 12.52 -0.80
N LEU A 45 18.51 13.10 -1.96
CA LEU A 45 17.79 12.40 -3.02
C LEU A 45 18.60 11.29 -3.69
N THR A 46 19.92 11.24 -3.54
CA THR A 46 20.74 10.15 -4.06
C THR A 46 20.43 8.85 -3.32
N HIS A 47 20.28 8.93 -2.01
CA HIS A 47 19.79 7.82 -1.18
C HIS A 47 18.33 7.47 -1.50
N THR A 48 17.48 8.48 -1.72
CA THR A 48 16.08 8.26 -2.11
C THR A 48 15.98 7.43 -3.38
N VAL A 49 16.72 7.80 -4.44
CA VAL A 49 16.72 7.07 -5.72
C VAL A 49 17.14 5.62 -5.51
N SER A 50 18.32 5.40 -4.89
CA SER A 50 18.85 4.04 -4.68
C SER A 50 17.89 3.16 -3.87
N LYS A 51 17.34 3.70 -2.76
CA LYS A 51 16.41 2.94 -1.91
C LYS A 51 15.05 2.73 -2.55
N MET A 52 14.58 3.67 -3.37
CA MET A 52 13.34 3.52 -4.11
C MET A 52 13.47 2.45 -5.19
N GLU A 53 14.55 2.44 -5.98
CA GLU A 53 14.77 1.41 -7.00
C GLU A 53 14.82 0.00 -6.37
N GLU A 54 15.55 -0.17 -5.25
CA GLU A 54 15.59 -1.42 -4.49
C GLU A 54 14.18 -1.87 -4.03
N ALA A 55 13.39 -0.92 -3.53
CA ALA A 55 12.03 -1.18 -3.06
C ALA A 55 11.07 -1.53 -4.21
N LEU A 56 11.17 -0.84 -5.35
CA LEU A 56 10.35 -1.09 -6.54
C LEU A 56 10.66 -2.45 -7.17
N ASP A 57 11.93 -2.85 -7.23
CA ASP A 57 12.33 -4.18 -7.69
C ASP A 57 11.73 -5.27 -6.78
N PHE A 58 11.82 -5.10 -5.46
CA PHE A 58 11.20 -6.01 -4.51
C PHE A 58 9.68 -6.13 -4.70
N ILE A 59 8.97 -5.01 -4.91
CA ILE A 59 7.53 -5.00 -5.16
C ILE A 59 7.20 -5.73 -6.47
N ALA A 60 7.95 -5.47 -7.54
CA ALA A 60 7.76 -6.14 -8.82
C ALA A 60 7.92 -7.66 -8.69
N ASP A 61 8.93 -8.12 -7.98
CA ASP A 61 9.18 -9.56 -7.76
C ASP A 61 8.12 -10.20 -6.84
N THR A 62 7.62 -9.45 -5.85
CA THR A 62 6.51 -9.90 -4.99
C THR A 62 5.24 -10.13 -5.81
N VAL A 63 4.90 -9.18 -6.68
CA VAL A 63 3.73 -9.30 -7.58
C VAL A 63 3.96 -10.38 -8.64
N ALA A 64 5.17 -10.50 -9.18
CA ALA A 64 5.52 -11.57 -10.13
C ALA A 64 5.35 -12.96 -9.52
N SER A 65 5.54 -13.12 -8.22
CA SER A 65 5.28 -14.37 -7.48
C SER A 65 3.78 -14.65 -7.24
N GLY A 66 2.88 -13.82 -7.76
CA GLY A 66 1.43 -13.95 -7.60
C GLY A 66 0.89 -13.47 -6.25
N LYS A 67 1.70 -12.80 -5.43
CA LYS A 67 1.28 -12.27 -4.13
C LYS A 67 0.75 -10.85 -4.26
N GLN A 68 -0.21 -10.49 -3.38
CA GLN A 68 -0.74 -9.13 -3.30
C GLN A 68 0.15 -8.24 -2.44
N VAL A 69 0.17 -6.95 -2.76
CA VAL A 69 0.81 -5.89 -1.97
C VAL A 69 -0.30 -5.03 -1.34
N LEU A 70 -0.35 -4.97 -0.01
CA LEU A 70 -1.31 -4.13 0.69
C LEU A 70 -0.81 -2.68 0.73
N LEU A 71 -1.57 -1.76 0.14
CA LEU A 71 -1.23 -0.34 0.08
C LEU A 71 -1.92 0.41 1.23
N VAL A 72 -1.14 1.08 2.08
CA VAL A 72 -1.63 1.77 3.28
C VAL A 72 -1.28 3.26 3.21
N GLY A 73 -2.30 4.10 3.34
CA GLY A 73 -2.13 5.54 3.35
C GLY A 73 -3.31 6.22 4.01
N THR A 74 -3.34 6.23 5.35
CA THR A 74 -4.43 6.84 6.12
C THR A 74 -4.26 8.36 6.29
N LYS A 75 -3.09 8.89 5.95
CA LYS A 75 -2.82 10.32 5.95
C LYS A 75 -3.68 11.04 4.91
N ARG A 76 -4.34 12.13 5.30
CA ARG A 76 -5.28 12.86 4.43
C ARG A 76 -4.73 13.19 3.04
N GLN A 77 -3.44 13.51 2.94
CA GLN A 77 -2.77 13.81 1.67
C GLN A 77 -2.55 12.57 0.79
N ALA A 78 -2.58 11.37 1.38
CA ALA A 78 -2.30 10.11 0.70
C ALA A 78 -3.57 9.34 0.30
N GLN A 79 -4.69 9.57 0.98
CA GLN A 79 -5.91 8.76 0.84
C GLN A 79 -6.35 8.57 -0.60
N ASP A 80 -6.60 9.67 -1.31
CA ASP A 80 -7.11 9.61 -2.69
C ASP A 80 -6.07 9.03 -3.64
N VAL A 81 -4.80 9.42 -3.49
CA VAL A 81 -3.71 8.94 -4.35
C VAL A 81 -3.51 7.42 -4.21
N ILE A 82 -3.54 6.91 -2.98
CA ILE A 82 -3.38 5.47 -2.72
C ILE A 82 -4.61 4.68 -3.18
N ARG A 83 -5.82 5.24 -3.04
CA ARG A 83 -7.04 4.63 -3.55
C ARG A 83 -7.01 4.50 -5.07
N GLU A 84 -6.74 5.59 -5.78
CA GLU A 84 -6.63 5.61 -7.24
C GLU A 84 -5.56 4.63 -7.75
N LEU A 85 -4.37 4.63 -7.13
CA LEU A 85 -3.32 3.67 -7.44
C LEU A 85 -3.83 2.24 -7.29
N ALA A 86 -4.33 1.89 -6.10
CA ALA A 86 -4.74 0.54 -5.74
C ALA A 86 -5.82 -0.01 -6.67
N GLU A 87 -6.84 0.81 -6.98
CA GLU A 87 -7.91 0.45 -7.90
C GLU A 87 -7.40 0.26 -9.33
N SER A 88 -6.48 1.12 -9.79
CA SER A 88 -5.91 1.01 -11.14
C SER A 88 -5.10 -0.27 -11.33
N VAL A 89 -4.42 -0.74 -10.28
CA VAL A 89 -3.59 -1.95 -10.33
C VAL A 89 -4.23 -3.17 -9.68
N GLY A 90 -5.46 -3.06 -9.17
CA GLY A 90 -6.18 -4.17 -8.53
C GLY A 90 -5.47 -4.75 -7.30
N GLN A 91 -4.86 -3.90 -6.48
CA GLN A 91 -4.23 -4.27 -5.22
C GLN A 91 -5.13 -3.89 -4.03
N PRO A 92 -5.06 -4.61 -2.91
CA PRO A 92 -5.78 -4.24 -1.70
C PRO A 92 -5.20 -2.95 -1.09
N TYR A 93 -6.08 -2.16 -0.44
CA TYR A 93 -5.68 -0.90 0.17
C TYR A 93 -6.43 -0.56 1.46
N VAL A 94 -5.83 0.33 2.26
CA VAL A 94 -6.44 0.94 3.46
C VAL A 94 -6.13 2.43 3.44
N THR A 95 -7.17 3.25 3.32
CA THR A 95 -7.04 4.71 3.21
C THR A 95 -7.73 5.48 4.32
N GLU A 96 -8.77 4.94 4.95
CA GLU A 96 -9.50 5.67 5.98
C GLU A 96 -8.86 5.52 7.36
N ARG A 97 -8.92 4.33 7.91
CA ARG A 97 -8.37 4.04 9.24
C ARG A 97 -7.84 2.62 9.31
N TRP A 98 -6.62 2.46 9.83
CA TRP A 98 -6.12 1.14 10.18
C TRP A 98 -6.87 0.56 11.38
N LEU A 99 -7.56 -0.52 11.18
CA LEU A 99 -8.24 -1.24 12.27
C LEU A 99 -7.25 -2.19 12.95
N GLY A 100 -7.16 -2.10 14.27
CA GLY A 100 -6.31 -3.03 15.04
C GLY A 100 -6.69 -4.49 14.77
N GLY A 101 -5.70 -5.32 14.47
CA GLY A 101 -5.93 -6.72 14.12
C GLY A 101 -6.15 -6.99 12.64
N MET A 102 -6.03 -5.98 11.76
CA MET A 102 -6.28 -6.12 10.33
C MET A 102 -5.40 -7.19 9.67
N LEU A 103 -4.18 -7.35 10.10
CA LEU A 103 -3.29 -8.44 9.68
C LEU A 103 -3.20 -9.55 10.72
N THR A 104 -3.09 -9.22 11.99
CA THR A 104 -2.85 -10.20 13.07
C THR A 104 -4.09 -10.98 13.48
N ASN A 105 -5.30 -10.46 13.22
CA ASN A 105 -6.59 -11.12 13.47
C ASN A 105 -7.44 -11.19 12.19
N TRP A 106 -6.83 -11.68 11.12
CA TRP A 106 -7.46 -11.78 9.81
C TRP A 106 -8.78 -12.57 9.81
N THR A 107 -8.93 -13.58 10.65
CA THR A 107 -10.16 -14.36 10.77
C THR A 107 -11.36 -13.50 11.13
N THR A 108 -11.21 -12.58 12.09
CA THR A 108 -12.28 -11.65 12.48
C THR A 108 -12.54 -10.63 11.37
N ILE A 109 -11.50 -10.08 10.76
CA ILE A 109 -11.64 -9.11 9.65
C ILE A 109 -12.32 -9.75 8.45
N SER A 110 -11.90 -10.95 8.04
CA SER A 110 -12.50 -11.68 6.92
C SER A 110 -13.98 -12.02 7.17
N SER A 111 -14.36 -12.33 8.41
CA SER A 111 -15.77 -12.52 8.78
C SER A 111 -16.59 -11.24 8.61
N ARG A 112 -16.02 -10.08 8.94
CA ARG A 112 -16.68 -8.77 8.70
C ARG A 112 -16.80 -8.47 7.21
N VAL A 113 -15.76 -8.72 6.43
CA VAL A 113 -15.78 -8.58 4.96
C VAL A 113 -16.84 -9.51 4.35
N LYS A 114 -16.94 -10.75 4.82
CA LYS A 114 -17.97 -11.69 4.38
C LYS A 114 -19.38 -11.18 4.69
N ARG A 115 -19.60 -10.69 5.92
CA ARG A 115 -20.87 -10.07 6.32
C ARG A 115 -21.24 -8.89 5.43
N LEU A 116 -20.28 -8.03 5.07
CA LEU A 116 -20.50 -6.92 4.15
C LEU A 116 -20.99 -7.41 2.79
N LYS A 117 -20.32 -8.39 2.18
CA LYS A 117 -20.70 -8.97 0.89
C LYS A 117 -22.11 -9.59 0.94
N GLU A 118 -22.42 -10.32 2.01
CA GLU A 118 -23.76 -10.90 2.21
C GLU A 118 -24.85 -9.83 2.32
N LEU A 119 -24.58 -8.72 3.01
CA LEU A 119 -25.54 -7.62 3.13
C LEU A 119 -25.74 -6.91 1.78
N GLU A 120 -24.66 -6.65 1.04
CA GLU A 120 -24.74 -6.06 -0.31
C GLU A 120 -25.54 -6.94 -1.28
N GLU A 121 -25.31 -8.25 -1.28
CA GLU A 121 -26.07 -9.20 -2.10
C GLU A 121 -27.56 -9.21 -1.75
N LYS A 122 -27.91 -9.27 -0.46
CA LYS A 122 -29.30 -9.24 0.01
C LYS A 122 -29.98 -7.90 -0.26
N MET A 123 -29.25 -6.80 -0.21
CA MET A 123 -29.76 -5.47 -0.58
C MET A 123 -30.05 -5.41 -2.08
N ALA A 124 -29.11 -5.84 -2.90
CA ALA A 124 -29.21 -5.82 -4.36
C ALA A 124 -30.33 -6.77 -4.89
N SER A 125 -30.53 -7.94 -4.23
CA SER A 125 -31.59 -8.88 -4.59
C SER A 125 -33.01 -8.45 -4.16
N GLY A 126 -33.12 -7.37 -3.34
CA GLY A 126 -34.39 -6.93 -2.78
C GLY A 126 -34.92 -7.83 -1.61
N GLU A 127 -34.13 -8.82 -1.19
CA GLU A 127 -34.51 -9.74 -0.10
C GLU A 127 -34.78 -8.99 1.20
N LEU A 128 -33.95 -7.98 1.51
CA LEU A 128 -34.13 -7.17 2.72
C LEU A 128 -35.42 -6.34 2.65
N ALA A 129 -35.73 -5.76 1.52
CA ALA A 129 -36.98 -4.98 1.34
C ALA A 129 -38.26 -5.83 1.45
N SER A 130 -38.20 -7.11 1.13
CA SER A 130 -39.34 -8.03 1.23
C SER A 130 -39.58 -8.58 2.63
N LYS A 131 -38.52 -8.63 3.48
CA LYS A 131 -38.58 -9.27 4.80
C LYS A 131 -38.61 -8.30 5.97
N TYR A 132 -38.17 -7.08 5.78
CA TYR A 132 -37.94 -6.09 6.82
C TYR A 132 -38.70 -4.78 6.57
N SER A 133 -38.97 -4.03 7.63
CA SER A 133 -39.57 -2.70 7.53
C SER A 133 -38.62 -1.67 6.88
N LYS A 134 -39.17 -0.58 6.34
CA LYS A 134 -38.39 0.48 5.73
C LYS A 134 -37.30 1.03 6.65
N LEU A 135 -37.58 1.14 7.95
CA LEU A 135 -36.61 1.62 8.94
C LEU A 135 -35.44 0.64 9.13
N GLU A 136 -35.72 -0.66 9.15
CA GLU A 136 -34.67 -1.68 9.26
C GLU A 136 -33.83 -1.77 8.00
N VAL A 137 -34.44 -1.64 6.81
CA VAL A 137 -33.70 -1.57 5.53
C VAL A 137 -32.77 -0.38 5.50
N GLN A 138 -33.21 0.78 6.00
CA GLN A 138 -32.34 1.96 6.12
C GLN A 138 -31.15 1.70 7.06
N ARG A 139 -31.35 1.03 8.20
CA ARG A 139 -30.25 0.67 9.12
C ARG A 139 -29.27 -0.30 8.49
N PHE A 140 -29.73 -1.25 7.68
CA PHE A 140 -28.83 -2.12 6.91
C PHE A 140 -28.02 -1.33 5.88
N GLN A 141 -28.63 -0.34 5.23
CA GLN A 141 -27.89 0.53 4.31
C GLN A 141 -26.81 1.33 5.04
N GLU A 142 -27.12 1.91 6.20
CA GLU A 142 -26.15 2.61 7.05
C GLU A 142 -25.02 1.67 7.49
N GLU A 143 -25.33 0.41 7.90
CA GLU A 143 -24.33 -0.61 8.22
C GLU A 143 -23.42 -0.92 7.02
N ILE A 144 -23.98 -1.05 5.82
CA ILE A 144 -23.24 -1.30 4.58
C ILE A 144 -22.29 -0.12 4.28
N ASP A 145 -22.76 1.12 4.39
CA ASP A 145 -21.99 2.32 4.10
C ASP A 145 -20.80 2.48 5.07
N ASP A 146 -21.05 2.26 6.36
CA ASP A 146 -20.02 2.27 7.40
C ASP A 146 -18.96 1.19 7.18
N MET A 147 -19.43 -0.04 6.86
CA MET A 147 -18.54 -1.15 6.57
C MET A 147 -17.75 -0.94 5.26
N ASN A 148 -18.36 -0.36 4.24
CA ASN A 148 -17.69 -0.02 2.99
C ASN A 148 -16.56 0.99 3.20
N THR A 149 -16.78 2.01 4.02
CA THR A 149 -15.75 2.98 4.38
C THR A 149 -14.49 2.29 4.94
N LEU A 150 -14.66 1.23 5.75
CA LEU A 150 -13.54 0.56 6.43
C LEU A 150 -12.94 -0.61 5.66
N TYR A 151 -13.74 -1.34 4.90
CA TYR A 151 -13.36 -2.65 4.34
C TYR A 151 -13.36 -2.72 2.82
N SER A 152 -13.84 -1.69 2.09
CA SER A 152 -13.94 -1.72 0.62
C SER A 152 -12.62 -2.11 -0.05
N GLY A 153 -11.52 -1.50 0.39
CA GLY A 153 -10.20 -1.73 -0.19
C GLY A 153 -9.61 -3.12 0.06
N ILE A 154 -10.12 -3.86 1.05
CA ILE A 154 -9.64 -5.22 1.38
C ILE A 154 -10.64 -6.33 1.04
N LYS A 155 -11.77 -6.00 0.41
CA LYS A 155 -12.80 -7.00 0.03
C LYS A 155 -12.24 -8.16 -0.80
N ASN A 156 -11.24 -7.90 -1.64
CA ASN A 156 -10.64 -8.87 -2.54
C ASN A 156 -9.25 -9.36 -2.08
N MET A 157 -8.90 -9.12 -0.83
CA MET A 157 -7.65 -9.61 -0.25
C MET A 157 -7.80 -11.09 0.15
N ASN A 158 -6.95 -11.94 -0.43
CA ASN A 158 -6.95 -13.39 -0.20
C ASN A 158 -5.93 -13.77 0.88
N GLY A 159 -6.23 -13.46 2.14
CA GLY A 159 -5.35 -13.82 3.25
C GLY A 159 -4.21 -12.82 3.47
N LYS A 160 -3.03 -13.32 3.83
CA LYS A 160 -1.87 -12.48 4.12
C LYS A 160 -1.26 -11.92 2.82
N PRO A 161 -1.02 -10.59 2.75
CA PRO A 161 -0.31 -10.01 1.61
C PRO A 161 1.16 -10.47 1.58
N GLY A 162 1.80 -10.38 0.42
CA GLY A 162 3.23 -10.66 0.27
C GLY A 162 4.13 -9.55 0.80
N ALA A 163 3.64 -8.31 0.79
CA ALA A 163 4.30 -7.13 1.31
C ALA A 163 3.27 -6.06 1.71
N VAL A 164 3.69 -5.09 2.51
CA VAL A 164 2.89 -3.92 2.87
C VAL A 164 3.64 -2.67 2.42
N PHE A 165 2.98 -1.78 1.67
CA PHE A 165 3.48 -0.45 1.37
C PHE A 165 2.79 0.57 2.28
N ILE A 166 3.54 1.46 2.92
CA ILE A 166 3.02 2.45 3.89
C ILE A 166 3.55 3.84 3.54
N VAL A 167 2.66 4.83 3.46
CA VAL A 167 3.04 6.22 3.13
C VAL A 167 3.65 6.94 4.32
N ASP A 168 3.12 6.75 5.53
CA ASP A 168 3.64 7.37 6.75
C ASP A 168 3.66 6.34 7.89
N ILE A 169 4.87 5.92 8.29
CA ILE A 169 5.05 4.91 9.33
C ILE A 169 4.73 5.43 10.74
N THR A 170 4.65 6.74 10.92
CA THR A 170 4.30 7.37 12.20
C THR A 170 2.78 7.40 12.34
N ALA A 171 2.06 7.83 11.32
CA ALA A 171 0.60 7.80 11.29
C ALA A 171 0.06 6.37 11.36
N ASP A 172 0.64 5.46 10.58
CA ASP A 172 0.23 4.06 10.49
C ASP A 172 1.08 3.11 11.35
N ALA A 173 1.52 3.57 12.53
CA ALA A 173 2.39 2.79 13.43
C ALA A 173 1.81 1.42 13.83
N ASN A 174 0.49 1.28 13.88
CA ASN A 174 -0.16 -0.01 14.15
C ASN A 174 -0.02 -0.98 12.97
N ALA A 175 -0.10 -0.50 11.73
CA ALA A 175 0.16 -1.30 10.54
C ALA A 175 1.59 -1.84 10.54
N VAL A 176 2.57 -0.97 10.84
CA VAL A 176 3.99 -1.35 10.97
C VAL A 176 4.18 -2.43 12.03
N LYS A 177 3.60 -2.24 13.24
CA LYS A 177 3.71 -3.22 14.35
C LYS A 177 3.12 -4.57 13.97
N GLU A 178 1.96 -4.59 13.34
CA GLU A 178 1.30 -5.84 12.94
C GLU A 178 2.05 -6.55 11.82
N ALA A 179 2.50 -5.83 10.80
CA ALA A 179 3.28 -6.40 9.70
C ALA A 179 4.60 -7.01 10.22
N ARG A 180 5.31 -6.30 11.09
CA ARG A 180 6.53 -6.82 11.76
C ARG A 180 6.27 -8.05 12.60
N LYS A 181 5.16 -8.07 13.36
CA LYS A 181 4.78 -9.23 14.19
C LYS A 181 4.54 -10.48 13.33
N LEU A 182 4.10 -10.32 12.11
CA LEU A 182 3.87 -11.41 11.16
C LEU A 182 5.07 -11.72 10.26
N GLY A 183 6.17 -11.00 10.41
CA GLY A 183 7.34 -11.14 9.54
C GLY A 183 7.10 -10.72 8.09
N LEU A 184 6.11 -9.83 7.83
CA LEU A 184 5.84 -9.31 6.50
C LEU A 184 6.84 -8.23 6.13
N PRO A 185 7.42 -8.26 4.91
CA PRO A 185 8.23 -7.17 4.42
C PRO A 185 7.44 -5.87 4.33
N ILE A 186 8.04 -4.77 4.77
CA ILE A 186 7.44 -3.44 4.76
C ILE A 186 8.28 -2.55 3.86
N VAL A 187 7.65 -1.98 2.86
CA VAL A 187 8.16 -0.87 2.05
C VAL A 187 7.47 0.40 2.53
N ALA A 188 8.22 1.46 2.83
CA ALA A 188 7.57 2.67 3.32
C ALA A 188 8.33 3.95 2.94
N LEU A 189 7.57 5.05 2.76
CA LEU A 189 8.14 6.39 2.80
C LEU A 189 8.52 6.69 4.24
N VAL A 190 9.72 7.22 4.42
CA VAL A 190 10.26 7.53 5.74
C VAL A 190 10.78 8.96 5.73
N ASP A 191 10.03 9.87 6.34
CA ASP A 191 10.48 11.24 6.52
C ASP A 191 11.43 11.36 7.72
N THR A 192 12.04 12.49 7.89
CA THR A 192 13.09 12.74 8.89
C THR A 192 12.64 12.62 10.35
N ASN A 193 11.34 12.54 10.64
CA ASN A 193 10.75 12.35 11.97
C ASN A 193 10.54 10.88 12.37
N ALA A 194 10.81 9.94 11.48
CA ALA A 194 10.48 8.53 11.65
C ALA A 194 11.73 7.63 11.79
N ASP A 195 11.58 6.44 12.37
CA ASP A 195 12.68 5.45 12.53
C ASP A 195 12.74 4.53 11.29
N PRO A 196 13.77 4.66 10.42
CA PRO A 196 13.90 3.83 9.22
C PRO A 196 14.12 2.35 9.53
N THR A 197 14.62 1.99 10.71
CA THR A 197 14.89 0.59 11.07
C THR A 197 13.63 -0.22 11.38
N LEU A 198 12.47 0.42 11.43
CA LEU A 198 11.19 -0.24 11.62
C LEU A 198 10.67 -0.93 10.36
N VAL A 199 11.22 -0.63 9.20
CA VAL A 199 10.77 -1.13 7.90
C VAL A 199 11.89 -1.86 7.16
N THR A 200 11.52 -2.74 6.23
CA THR A 200 12.48 -3.56 5.49
C THR A 200 13.12 -2.76 4.36
N TYR A 201 12.33 -1.96 3.67
CA TYR A 201 12.75 -1.13 2.56
C TYR A 201 12.34 0.32 2.82
N PRO A 202 13.16 1.09 3.57
CA PRO A 202 12.89 2.51 3.79
C PRO A 202 13.19 3.32 2.52
N ILE A 203 12.26 4.18 2.13
CA ILE A 203 12.43 5.16 1.06
C ILE A 203 12.49 6.54 1.73
N PRO A 204 13.69 7.12 1.94
CA PRO A 204 13.81 8.44 2.56
C PRO A 204 13.17 9.50 1.66
N CYS A 205 12.05 10.09 2.10
CA CYS A 205 11.27 10.96 1.24
C CYS A 205 10.25 11.75 2.07
N ASN A 206 9.84 12.91 1.55
CA ASN A 206 8.75 13.70 2.10
C ASN A 206 7.42 12.94 1.99
N ASP A 207 6.74 12.74 3.10
CA ASP A 207 5.45 12.05 3.20
C ASP A 207 4.24 13.01 3.36
N ASP A 208 4.48 14.35 3.37
CA ASP A 208 3.45 15.38 3.49
C ASP A 208 3.02 15.97 2.14
N ALA A 209 3.92 15.99 1.15
CA ALA A 209 3.66 16.63 -0.13
C ALA A 209 2.86 15.73 -1.07
N ILE A 210 1.65 16.13 -1.45
CA ILE A 210 0.77 15.38 -2.37
C ILE A 210 1.49 15.07 -3.69
N LYS A 211 2.29 16.01 -4.22
CA LYS A 211 3.07 15.80 -5.46
C LYS A 211 4.09 14.68 -5.33
N THR A 212 4.76 14.60 -4.17
CA THR A 212 5.72 13.54 -3.88
C THR A 212 5.02 12.18 -3.77
N ILE A 213 3.94 12.12 -3.00
CA ILE A 213 3.16 10.89 -2.83
C ILE A 213 2.62 10.39 -4.18
N LYS A 214 2.14 11.31 -5.03
CA LYS A 214 1.65 10.96 -6.37
C LYS A 214 2.77 10.43 -7.28
N LEU A 215 3.92 11.08 -7.29
CA LEU A 215 5.09 10.62 -8.06
C LEU A 215 5.54 9.22 -7.63
N VAL A 216 5.62 8.98 -6.31
CA VAL A 216 5.94 7.64 -5.78
C VAL A 216 4.88 6.62 -6.16
N ALA A 217 3.60 7.00 -6.10
CA ALA A 217 2.49 6.13 -6.54
C ALA A 217 2.60 5.76 -8.02
N ASP A 218 3.00 6.69 -8.88
CA ASP A 218 3.24 6.42 -10.31
C ASP A 218 4.39 5.43 -10.54
N TYR A 219 5.49 5.54 -9.77
CA TYR A 219 6.58 4.56 -9.81
C TYR A 219 6.14 3.18 -9.28
N LEU A 220 5.36 3.15 -8.19
CA LEU A 220 4.79 1.91 -7.66
C LEU A 220 3.86 1.23 -8.67
N LYS A 221 3.04 2.01 -9.38
CA LYS A 221 2.19 1.51 -10.45
C LYS A 221 3.01 0.79 -11.52
N GLN A 222 4.07 1.43 -12.00
CA GLN A 222 4.96 0.85 -13.01
C GLN A 222 5.60 -0.47 -12.52
N ALA A 223 6.06 -0.52 -11.26
CA ALA A 223 6.64 -1.73 -10.68
C ALA A 223 5.62 -2.87 -10.57
N ILE A 224 4.40 -2.58 -10.11
CA ILE A 224 3.32 -3.57 -10.01
C ILE A 224 2.91 -4.08 -11.40
N GLU A 225 2.78 -3.21 -12.39
CA GLU A 225 2.46 -3.59 -13.77
C GLU A 225 3.58 -4.45 -14.39
N ALA A 226 4.84 -4.08 -14.16
CA ALA A 226 5.98 -4.88 -14.59
C ALA A 226 6.00 -6.28 -13.93
N GLY A 227 5.67 -6.35 -12.63
CA GLY A 227 5.53 -7.62 -11.91
C GLY A 227 4.41 -8.49 -12.47
N LYS A 228 3.24 -7.92 -12.79
CA LYS A 228 2.14 -8.64 -13.44
C LYS A 228 2.52 -9.17 -14.82
N ALA A 229 3.24 -8.38 -15.62
CA ALA A 229 3.71 -8.79 -16.93
C ALA A 229 4.72 -9.96 -16.83
N LYS A 230 5.62 -9.95 -15.84
CA LYS A 230 6.52 -11.09 -15.55
C LYS A 230 5.73 -12.35 -15.17
N SER A 231 4.72 -12.23 -14.32
CA SER A 231 3.86 -13.35 -13.91
C SER A 231 3.11 -13.97 -15.08
N ALA A 232 2.54 -13.15 -15.98
CA ALA A 232 1.82 -13.61 -17.16
C ALA A 232 2.72 -14.42 -18.11
N LYS A 233 3.96 -13.96 -18.34
CA LYS A 233 4.94 -14.67 -19.16
C LYS A 233 5.34 -16.02 -18.55
N ALA A 234 5.58 -16.08 -17.24
CA ALA A 234 5.94 -17.32 -16.56
C ALA A 234 4.81 -18.37 -16.56
N THR A 235 3.57 -17.93 -16.75
CA THR A 235 2.40 -18.82 -16.83
C THR A 235 2.22 -19.37 -18.26
N SER A 236 2.52 -18.57 -19.30
CA SER A 236 2.49 -19.03 -20.70
C SER A 236 3.58 -20.06 -20.99
N ASP A 237 4.83 -19.82 -20.54
CA ASP A 237 5.94 -20.77 -20.74
C ASP A 237 5.67 -22.14 -20.07
N LYS A 238 5.04 -22.15 -18.89
CA LYS A 238 4.65 -23.40 -18.22
C LYS A 238 3.46 -24.12 -18.89
N GLY A 239 2.66 -23.40 -19.65
CA GLY A 239 1.57 -23.97 -20.46
C GLY A 239 2.11 -24.75 -21.65
N GLU A 240 3.05 -24.17 -22.39
CA GLU A 240 3.66 -24.76 -23.56
C GLU A 240 4.50 -26.00 -23.22
N GLU A 241 5.29 -25.96 -22.12
CA GLU A 241 6.04 -27.16 -21.67
C GLU A 241 5.15 -28.35 -21.24
N LYS A 242 3.90 -28.08 -20.81
CA LYS A 242 2.95 -29.15 -20.44
C LYS A 242 2.23 -29.74 -21.63
N GLU A 243 2.04 -28.99 -22.70
CA GLU A 243 1.48 -29.51 -23.96
C GLU A 243 2.51 -30.35 -24.73
N GLU A 244 3.78 -29.92 -24.84
CA GLU A 244 4.84 -30.70 -25.44
C GLU A 244 5.14 -32.04 -24.72
N LYS A 245 4.89 -32.12 -23.39
CA LYS A 245 5.06 -33.37 -22.61
C LYS A 245 3.86 -34.31 -22.69
N LYS A 246 2.73 -33.88 -23.28
CA LYS A 246 1.56 -34.74 -23.50
C LYS A 246 1.50 -35.30 -24.90
N GLU A 247 2.28 -34.74 -25.84
CA GLU A 247 2.38 -35.25 -27.23
C GLU A 247 3.57 -36.19 -27.46
N LYS A 248 4.37 -36.46 -26.43
CA LYS A 248 5.43 -37.51 -26.44
C LYS A 248 5.04 -38.68 -25.53
#